data_ba43e0bac72a0e9030de9319b98f9453
#
_entry.id   ba43e0bac72a0e9030de9319b98f9453
#
_cell.length_a   1.000
_cell.length_b   1.000
_cell.length_c   1.000
_cell.angle_alpha   90.00
_cell.angle_beta   90.00
_cell.angle_gamma   90.00
#
_symmetry.space_group_name_H-M   'P 1'
#
loop_
_entity.id
_entity.type
_entity.pdbx_description
1 polymer ?
#
loop_
_entity_poly.entity_id
_entity_poly.type
_entity_poly.pdbx_seq_one_letter_code
_entity_poly.pdbx_strand_id
1 'polypeptide(L)'
;MPLRTSALAVAALLGALSLPAAAQPAFDGFLCCNMRTDGSWISDSNYAESGKRIIPVGTPTRVTGYGRQRVNVLIDGKKQDIGNDYSRDLDLGAFAKRYVVTEDPAARIAGFPPKIREAIKSARVTKGMTREQVAMSVGYPISSENPNLDAPIWRMWLGSFSEFQVLFDNAGRVRAVETDAQTRNLVVLE
;
A
#
# COMPACT_ATOMS: atom_id res chain seq x y z
N MET A 1 -65.07 -2.54 48.99
CA MET A 1 -64.31 -1.48 48.35
C MET A 1 -62.88 -1.93 48.24
N PRO A 2 -62.36 -2.28 47.04
CA PRO A 2 -60.94 -2.58 46.90
C PRO A 2 -60.19 -1.36 46.25
N LEU A 3 -59.08 -0.97 46.89
CA LEU A 3 -58.16 0.05 46.43
C LEU A 3 -57.42 -0.45 45.16
N ARG A 4 -57.44 0.37 44.11
CA ARG A 4 -56.62 0.18 42.93
C ARG A 4 -55.31 0.95 43.08
N THR A 5 -54.22 0.20 43.18
CA THR A 5 -52.86 0.72 43.11
C THR A 5 -52.41 0.84 41.65
N SER A 6 -52.20 2.06 41.16
CA SER A 6 -51.67 2.35 39.84
C SER A 6 -50.16 2.32 39.89
N ALA A 7 -49.56 1.38 39.19
CA ALA A 7 -48.11 1.34 38.99
C ALA A 7 -47.67 2.23 37.82
N LEU A 8 -46.89 3.27 38.13
CA LEU A 8 -46.24 4.13 37.11
C LEU A 8 -44.99 3.40 36.60
N ALA A 9 -45.03 3.03 35.32
CA ALA A 9 -43.86 2.53 34.61
C ALA A 9 -43.00 3.71 34.13
N VAL A 10 -41.79 3.86 34.69
CA VAL A 10 -40.79 4.81 34.24
C VAL A 10 -40.01 4.15 33.11
N ALA A 11 -40.23 4.57 31.86
CA ALA A 11 -39.43 4.17 30.69
C ALA A 11 -38.14 4.98 30.66
N ALA A 12 -37.00 4.35 30.97
CA ALA A 12 -35.69 4.93 30.84
C ALA A 12 -35.28 4.89 29.34
N LEU A 13 -35.27 6.06 28.66
CA LEU A 13 -34.68 6.19 27.35
C LEU A 13 -33.15 6.17 27.49
N LEU A 14 -32.54 5.05 27.11
CA LEU A 14 -31.11 4.95 26.88
C LEU A 14 -30.78 5.62 25.54
N GLY A 15 -30.39 6.89 25.58
CA GLY A 15 -29.83 7.60 24.44
C GLY A 15 -28.47 7.03 24.09
N ALA A 16 -28.36 6.32 22.97
CA ALA A 16 -27.09 5.90 22.41
C ALA A 16 -26.29 7.15 22.00
N LEU A 17 -25.27 7.54 22.77
CA LEU A 17 -24.31 8.56 22.40
C LEU A 17 -23.42 7.96 21.28
N SER A 18 -23.73 8.31 20.03
CA SER A 18 -22.84 8.05 18.88
C SER A 18 -21.59 8.91 19.04
N LEU A 19 -20.48 8.31 19.44
CA LEU A 19 -19.18 8.97 19.40
C LEU A 19 -18.85 9.29 17.94
N PRO A 20 -18.45 10.54 17.60
CA PRO A 20 -18.02 10.85 16.26
C PRO A 20 -16.78 9.99 15.94
N ALA A 21 -16.81 9.29 14.79
CA ALA A 21 -15.63 8.60 14.28
C ALA A 21 -14.49 9.63 14.17
N ALA A 22 -13.40 9.42 14.90
CA ALA A 22 -12.25 10.32 14.87
C ALA A 22 -11.73 10.38 13.42
N ALA A 23 -11.72 11.59 12.84
CA ALA A 23 -11.15 11.81 11.51
C ALA A 23 -9.68 11.37 11.54
N GLN A 24 -9.28 10.55 10.57
CA GLN A 24 -7.89 10.10 10.49
C GLN A 24 -6.98 11.30 10.22
N PRO A 25 -5.89 11.50 10.99
CA PRO A 25 -5.08 12.70 10.91
C PRO A 25 -4.26 12.77 9.62
N ALA A 26 -4.05 14.00 9.12
CA ALA A 26 -3.01 14.30 8.14
C ALA A 26 -1.62 14.09 8.76
N PHE A 27 -0.65 13.65 7.98
CA PHE A 27 0.74 13.47 8.44
C PHE A 27 1.74 13.61 7.31
N ASP A 28 2.98 13.95 7.65
CA ASP A 28 4.11 14.02 6.75
C ASP A 28 4.90 12.71 6.78
N GLY A 29 5.51 12.35 5.66
CA GLY A 29 6.33 11.16 5.52
C GLY A 29 6.97 11.07 4.13
N PHE A 30 7.27 9.85 3.73
CA PHE A 30 7.94 9.52 2.48
C PHE A 30 7.21 8.36 1.80
N LEU A 31 7.25 8.29 0.46
CA LEU A 31 6.77 7.09 -0.21
C LEU A 31 7.58 5.87 0.23
N CYS A 32 6.89 4.81 0.63
CA CYS A 32 7.50 3.52 1.01
C CYS A 32 8.30 2.88 -0.12
N CYS A 33 7.88 3.16 -1.33
CA CYS A 33 8.12 2.34 -2.50
C CYS A 33 8.02 3.16 -3.79
N ASN A 34 8.57 2.64 -4.87
CA ASN A 34 8.34 3.20 -6.19
C ASN A 34 6.85 3.07 -6.54
N MET A 35 6.21 4.19 -6.85
CA MET A 35 4.81 4.22 -7.25
C MET A 35 4.67 4.79 -8.66
N ARG A 36 3.67 4.33 -9.40
CA ARG A 36 3.41 4.80 -10.77
C ARG A 36 2.19 5.70 -10.81
N THR A 37 2.36 6.87 -11.42
CA THR A 37 1.32 7.90 -11.51
C THR A 37 1.11 8.36 -12.95
N ASP A 38 -0.12 8.72 -13.28
CA ASP A 38 -0.45 9.51 -14.49
C ASP A 38 -0.29 11.03 -14.27
N GLY A 39 0.05 11.44 -13.05
CA GLY A 39 0.20 12.84 -12.63
C GLY A 39 -0.83 13.28 -11.59
N SER A 40 -1.96 12.59 -11.50
CA SER A 40 -3.04 12.84 -10.53
C SER A 40 -3.41 11.60 -9.72
N TRP A 41 -3.19 10.41 -10.29
CA TRP A 41 -3.68 9.14 -9.79
C TRP A 41 -2.57 8.10 -9.65
N ILE A 42 -2.59 7.40 -8.51
CA ILE A 42 -1.73 6.26 -8.19
C ILE A 42 -2.66 5.12 -7.76
N SER A 43 -2.67 4.01 -8.48
CA SER A 43 -3.39 2.80 -8.06
C SER A 43 -2.52 1.94 -7.14
N ASP A 44 -3.13 1.25 -6.18
CA ASP A 44 -2.45 0.27 -5.33
C ASP A 44 -1.94 -0.96 -6.10
N SER A 45 -2.51 -1.25 -7.28
CA SER A 45 -1.98 -2.27 -8.21
C SER A 45 -0.65 -1.87 -8.84
N ASN A 46 -0.30 -0.60 -8.82
CA ASN A 46 0.97 -0.06 -9.32
C ASN A 46 1.33 -0.41 -10.78
N TYR A 47 0.32 -0.53 -11.65
CA TYR A 47 0.48 -0.92 -13.06
C TYR A 47 1.40 0.02 -13.84
N ALA A 48 2.25 -0.58 -14.69
CA ALA A 48 3.14 0.12 -15.63
C ALA A 48 2.42 0.37 -16.97
N GLU A 49 1.34 1.12 -16.94
CA GLU A 49 0.58 1.48 -18.14
C GLU A 49 1.23 2.64 -18.89
N SER A 50 0.88 2.77 -20.17
CA SER A 50 1.35 3.88 -21.02
C SER A 50 1.00 5.24 -20.38
N GLY A 51 1.95 6.16 -20.44
CA GLY A 51 1.80 7.51 -19.87
C GLY A 51 2.11 7.63 -18.40
N LYS A 52 2.21 6.52 -17.67
CA LYS A 52 2.61 6.56 -16.26
C LYS A 52 4.12 6.70 -16.08
N ARG A 53 4.50 7.48 -15.08
CA ARG A 53 5.89 7.65 -14.65
C ARG A 53 6.09 7.12 -13.24
N ILE A 54 7.30 6.71 -12.92
CA ILE A 54 7.68 6.30 -11.57
C ILE A 54 7.93 7.53 -10.71
N ILE A 55 7.33 7.54 -9.51
CA ILE A 55 7.72 8.39 -8.40
C ILE A 55 8.63 7.53 -7.52
N PRO A 56 9.88 7.93 -7.29
CA PRO A 56 10.83 7.11 -6.54
C PRO A 56 10.43 6.87 -5.08
N VAL A 57 10.80 5.71 -4.55
CA VAL A 57 10.80 5.46 -3.10
C VAL A 57 11.56 6.55 -2.36
N GLY A 58 11.07 6.94 -1.17
CA GLY A 58 11.68 8.02 -0.39
C GLY A 58 11.28 9.43 -0.83
N THR A 59 10.41 9.59 -1.84
CA THR A 59 9.90 10.91 -2.23
C THR A 59 9.08 11.50 -1.08
N PRO A 60 9.39 12.74 -0.61
CA PRO A 60 8.62 13.42 0.43
C PRO A 60 7.14 13.50 0.07
N THR A 61 6.30 13.08 0.99
CA THR A 61 4.86 12.93 0.75
C THR A 61 4.09 13.33 2.01
N ARG A 62 3.06 14.15 1.84
CA ARG A 62 2.15 14.51 2.93
C ARG A 62 0.78 13.92 2.66
N VAL A 63 0.26 13.14 3.60
CA VAL A 63 -1.17 12.76 3.62
C VAL A 63 -1.98 13.98 4.07
N THR A 64 -2.90 14.44 3.24
CA THR A 64 -3.70 15.64 3.48
C THR A 64 -5.14 15.34 3.85
N GLY A 65 -5.61 14.13 3.57
CA GLY A 65 -6.97 13.72 3.87
C GLY A 65 -7.33 12.37 3.26
N TYR A 66 -8.59 12.00 3.43
CA TYR A 66 -9.11 10.70 3.06
C TYR A 66 -10.45 10.86 2.34
N GLY A 67 -10.61 10.22 1.20
CA GLY A 67 -11.87 10.11 0.46
C GLY A 67 -12.49 8.72 0.60
N ARG A 68 -13.48 8.41 -0.20
CA ARG A 68 -14.23 7.13 -0.10
C ARG A 68 -13.35 5.88 -0.31
N GLN A 69 -12.31 5.87 -0.99
CA GLN A 69 -11.32 4.79 -1.19
C GLN A 69 -10.01 5.41 -1.67
N ARG A 70 -9.71 6.58 -1.11
CA ARG A 70 -8.63 7.43 -1.56
C ARG A 70 -7.87 7.96 -0.37
N VAL A 71 -6.56 8.01 -0.50
CA VAL A 71 -5.69 8.79 0.36
C VAL A 71 -5.22 9.98 -0.47
N ASN A 72 -5.67 11.18 -0.06
CA ASN A 72 -5.25 12.41 -0.72
C ASN A 72 -3.85 12.78 -0.24
N VAL A 73 -2.94 13.05 -1.16
CA VAL A 73 -1.54 13.32 -0.86
C VAL A 73 -1.01 14.55 -1.59
N LEU A 74 0.02 15.17 -1.01
CA LEU A 74 0.92 16.09 -1.71
C LEU A 74 2.26 15.36 -1.90
N ILE A 75 2.67 15.19 -3.15
CA ILE A 75 3.96 14.60 -3.52
C ILE A 75 4.74 15.67 -4.30
N ASP A 76 5.88 16.11 -3.78
CA ASP A 76 6.62 17.27 -4.32
C ASP A 76 5.73 18.51 -4.52
N GLY A 77 4.82 18.77 -3.57
CA GLY A 77 3.87 19.88 -3.61
C GLY A 77 2.71 19.72 -4.60
N LYS A 78 2.62 18.60 -5.34
CA LYS A 78 1.53 18.32 -6.28
C LYS A 78 0.48 17.44 -5.65
N LYS A 79 -0.79 17.84 -5.80
CA LYS A 79 -1.93 17.03 -5.34
C LYS A 79 -2.05 15.78 -6.18
N GLN A 80 -2.16 14.63 -5.52
CA GLN A 80 -2.43 13.32 -6.12
C GLN A 80 -3.29 12.49 -5.17
N ASP A 81 -3.85 11.42 -5.67
CA ASP A 81 -4.61 10.45 -4.89
C ASP A 81 -3.96 9.06 -5.01
N ILE A 82 -3.81 8.37 -3.87
CA ILE A 82 -3.47 6.95 -3.84
C ILE A 82 -4.77 6.17 -3.64
N GLY A 83 -5.15 5.35 -4.62
CA GLY A 83 -6.37 4.57 -4.62
C GLY A 83 -6.22 3.25 -3.88
N ASN A 84 -7.15 2.98 -2.95
CA ASN A 84 -7.35 1.67 -2.35
C ASN A 84 -8.38 0.90 -3.18
N ASP A 85 -7.97 0.50 -4.40
CA ASP A 85 -8.89 -0.12 -5.37
C ASP A 85 -9.02 -1.63 -5.17
N TYR A 86 -7.92 -2.28 -4.81
CA TYR A 86 -7.79 -3.74 -4.71
C TYR A 86 -7.35 -4.23 -3.33
N SER A 87 -7.06 -3.32 -2.39
CA SER A 87 -6.66 -3.65 -1.01
C SER A 87 -7.70 -3.19 0.01
N ARG A 88 -8.99 -3.42 -0.30
CA ARG A 88 -10.15 -2.89 0.45
C ARG A 88 -10.41 -3.53 1.81
N ASP A 89 -9.72 -4.58 2.14
CA ASP A 89 -9.65 -5.19 3.47
C ASP A 89 -8.88 -4.33 4.47
N LEU A 90 -8.07 -3.38 3.99
CA LEU A 90 -7.39 -2.40 4.82
C LEU A 90 -8.28 -1.17 5.03
N ASP A 91 -8.39 -0.71 6.27
CA ASP A 91 -8.90 0.63 6.52
C ASP A 91 -7.97 1.69 5.91
N LEU A 92 -8.51 2.86 5.59
CA LEU A 92 -7.75 3.89 4.87
C LEU A 92 -6.54 4.43 5.65
N GLY A 93 -6.56 4.38 6.99
CA GLY A 93 -5.42 4.78 7.81
C GLY A 93 -4.28 3.77 7.75
N ALA A 94 -4.59 2.48 7.86
CA ALA A 94 -3.62 1.41 7.68
C ALA A 94 -3.07 1.41 6.23
N PHE A 95 -3.95 1.63 5.25
CA PHE A 95 -3.57 1.78 3.85
C PHE A 95 -2.63 2.97 3.63
N ALA A 96 -2.96 4.16 4.17
CA ALA A 96 -2.09 5.34 4.07
C ALA A 96 -0.70 5.07 4.66
N LYS A 97 -0.62 4.46 5.86
CA LYS A 97 0.63 4.12 6.53
C LYS A 97 1.44 3.02 5.82
N ARG A 98 0.80 2.20 4.98
CA ARG A 98 1.50 1.23 4.13
C ARG A 98 2.29 1.94 3.04
N TYR A 99 1.73 3.01 2.45
CA TYR A 99 2.32 3.70 1.29
C TYR A 99 3.09 4.97 1.66
N VAL A 100 2.76 5.61 2.79
CA VAL A 100 3.47 6.80 3.30
C VAL A 100 4.04 6.47 4.68
N VAL A 101 5.36 6.29 4.73
CA VAL A 101 6.11 5.92 5.93
C VAL A 101 6.72 7.17 6.58
N THR A 102 6.85 7.16 7.91
CA THR A 102 7.37 8.33 8.65
C THR A 102 8.89 8.43 8.63
N GLU A 103 9.58 7.30 8.43
CA GLU A 103 11.04 7.25 8.33
C GLU A 103 11.46 7.33 6.85
N ASP A 104 12.48 8.15 6.57
CA ASP A 104 13.05 8.23 5.22
C ASP A 104 13.75 6.91 4.86
N PRO A 105 13.30 6.20 3.80
CA PRO A 105 13.93 4.95 3.38
C PRO A 105 15.34 5.13 2.80
N ALA A 106 15.76 6.34 2.45
CA ALA A 106 17.02 6.60 1.74
C ALA A 106 18.24 6.06 2.49
N ALA A 107 18.32 6.26 3.81
CA ALA A 107 19.45 5.77 4.62
C ALA A 107 19.52 4.23 4.61
N ARG A 108 18.35 3.58 4.70
CA ARG A 108 18.24 2.11 4.64
C ARG A 108 18.64 1.58 3.26
N ILE A 109 18.17 2.21 2.20
CA ILE A 109 18.52 1.85 0.82
C ILE A 109 20.01 2.00 0.57
N ALA A 110 20.65 3.06 1.08
CA ALA A 110 22.08 3.28 0.94
C ALA A 110 22.91 2.14 1.53
N GLY A 111 22.42 1.46 2.58
CA GLY A 111 23.07 0.31 3.22
C GLY A 111 22.92 -1.03 2.48
N PHE A 112 22.05 -1.10 1.44
CA PHE A 112 21.85 -2.35 0.70
C PHE A 112 22.99 -2.67 -0.26
N PRO A 113 23.20 -3.95 -0.61
CA PRO A 113 24.15 -4.34 -1.65
C PRO A 113 23.90 -3.61 -2.98
N PRO A 114 24.94 -3.31 -3.78
CA PRO A 114 24.80 -2.53 -5.02
C PRO A 114 23.72 -3.05 -5.98
N LYS A 115 23.65 -4.37 -6.17
CA LYS A 115 22.65 -5.00 -7.04
C LYS A 115 21.22 -4.78 -6.54
N ILE A 116 20.98 -4.81 -5.22
CA ILE A 116 19.68 -4.53 -4.62
C ILE A 116 19.30 -3.06 -4.83
N ARG A 117 20.25 -2.13 -4.62
CA ARG A 117 20.00 -0.70 -4.88
C ARG A 117 19.65 -0.42 -6.33
N GLU A 118 20.35 -1.07 -7.27
CA GLU A 118 20.05 -0.94 -8.71
C GLU A 118 18.67 -1.51 -9.05
N ALA A 119 18.29 -2.65 -8.47
CA ALA A 119 16.97 -3.23 -8.65
C ALA A 119 15.88 -2.26 -8.16
N ILE A 120 16.04 -1.68 -6.96
CA ILE A 120 15.09 -0.68 -6.42
C ILE A 120 15.03 0.55 -7.34
N LYS A 121 16.19 1.09 -7.74
CA LYS A 121 16.25 2.26 -8.62
C LYS A 121 15.55 2.04 -9.97
N SER A 122 15.66 0.84 -10.52
CA SER A 122 15.06 0.47 -11.80
C SER A 122 13.65 -0.10 -11.69
N ALA A 123 13.06 -0.13 -10.49
CA ALA A 123 11.76 -0.73 -10.21
C ALA A 123 11.66 -2.18 -10.72
N ARG A 124 12.69 -2.98 -10.41
CA ARG A 124 12.80 -4.39 -10.78
C ARG A 124 13.08 -5.26 -9.56
N VAL A 125 12.78 -6.55 -9.67
CA VAL A 125 13.05 -7.56 -8.66
C VAL A 125 14.35 -8.29 -9.03
N THR A 126 15.19 -8.59 -8.03
CA THR A 126 16.35 -9.46 -8.24
C THR A 126 16.45 -10.52 -7.14
N LYS A 127 17.12 -11.64 -7.45
CA LYS A 127 17.33 -12.73 -6.49
C LYS A 127 18.04 -12.24 -5.23
N GLY A 128 17.60 -12.74 -4.07
CA GLY A 128 18.13 -12.38 -2.76
C GLY A 128 17.52 -11.17 -2.08
N MET A 129 16.63 -10.41 -2.76
CA MET A 129 15.85 -9.34 -2.13
C MET A 129 14.96 -9.90 -1.01
N THR A 130 14.83 -9.15 0.09
CA THR A 130 13.79 -9.40 1.09
C THR A 130 12.42 -8.93 0.60
N ARG A 131 11.33 -9.33 1.27
CA ARG A 131 9.97 -8.83 0.98
C ARG A 131 9.90 -7.31 1.01
N GLU A 132 10.52 -6.70 2.00
CA GLU A 132 10.59 -5.23 2.12
C GLU A 132 11.29 -4.59 0.91
N GLN A 133 12.42 -5.15 0.47
CA GLN A 133 13.16 -4.65 -0.69
C GLN A 133 12.37 -4.81 -1.99
N VAL A 134 11.59 -5.90 -2.12
CA VAL A 134 10.65 -6.08 -3.23
C VAL A 134 9.57 -5.01 -3.19
N ALA A 135 8.94 -4.77 -2.02
CA ALA A 135 7.95 -3.72 -1.86
C ALA A 135 8.52 -2.35 -2.19
N MET A 136 9.73 -2.00 -1.70
CA MET A 136 10.40 -0.74 -2.05
C MET A 136 10.59 -0.58 -3.56
N SER A 137 10.87 -1.67 -4.25
CA SER A 137 11.17 -1.67 -5.69
C SER A 137 9.92 -1.59 -6.58
N VAL A 138 8.95 -2.46 -6.36
CA VAL A 138 7.80 -2.64 -7.27
C VAL A 138 6.45 -2.33 -6.63
N GLY A 139 6.43 -1.92 -5.37
CA GLY A 139 5.21 -1.70 -4.59
C GLY A 139 4.76 -2.95 -3.83
N TYR A 140 3.77 -2.77 -2.97
CA TYR A 140 3.14 -3.90 -2.27
C TYR A 140 2.22 -4.67 -3.23
N PRO A 141 2.09 -5.99 -3.03
CA PRO A 141 1.05 -6.76 -3.71
C PRO A 141 -0.34 -6.33 -3.20
N ILE A 142 -1.35 -6.38 -4.05
CA ILE A 142 -2.73 -6.09 -3.66
C ILE A 142 -3.21 -7.12 -2.64
N SER A 143 -3.84 -6.67 -1.56
CA SER A 143 -4.17 -7.55 -0.44
C SER A 143 -5.32 -8.51 -0.75
N SER A 144 -6.23 -8.18 -1.68
CA SER A 144 -7.28 -9.09 -2.14
C SER A 144 -6.75 -10.42 -2.70
N GLU A 145 -5.53 -10.43 -3.25
CA GLU A 145 -4.88 -11.63 -3.78
C GLU A 145 -3.72 -12.11 -2.87
N ASN A 146 -3.24 -11.25 -1.99
CA ASN A 146 -2.13 -11.52 -1.08
C ASN A 146 -2.49 -11.13 0.36
N PRO A 147 -3.43 -11.85 0.99
CA PRO A 147 -3.91 -11.49 2.34
C PRO A 147 -2.84 -11.67 3.42
N ASN A 148 -1.79 -12.44 3.14
CA ASN A 148 -0.66 -12.67 4.02
C ASN A 148 0.65 -12.26 3.33
N LEU A 149 1.25 -11.16 3.80
CA LEU A 149 2.53 -10.70 3.26
C LEU A 149 3.72 -11.60 3.61
N ASP A 150 3.58 -12.53 4.57
CA ASP A 150 4.62 -13.53 4.89
C ASP A 150 4.52 -14.79 4.03
N ALA A 151 3.50 -14.88 3.15
CA ALA A 151 3.35 -16.00 2.24
C ALA A 151 4.61 -16.24 1.38
N PRO A 152 4.90 -17.50 1.01
CA PRO A 152 6.08 -17.84 0.21
C PRO A 152 6.00 -17.35 -1.23
N ILE A 153 4.84 -16.89 -1.68
CA ILE A 153 4.58 -16.38 -3.03
C ILE A 153 3.79 -15.07 -2.92
N TRP A 154 4.26 -14.04 -3.63
CA TRP A 154 3.47 -12.85 -3.90
C TRP A 154 3.03 -12.84 -5.35
N ARG A 155 1.75 -12.69 -5.58
CA ARG A 155 1.16 -12.46 -6.89
C ARG A 155 1.14 -10.96 -7.17
N MET A 156 1.78 -10.56 -8.24
CA MET A 156 2.00 -9.17 -8.62
C MET A 156 1.54 -8.93 -10.05
N TRP A 157 1.26 -7.68 -10.38
CA TRP A 157 0.78 -7.29 -11.68
C TRP A 157 1.59 -6.13 -12.24
N LEU A 158 2.13 -6.27 -13.45
CA LEU A 158 2.75 -5.17 -14.19
C LEU A 158 1.71 -4.38 -14.99
N GLY A 159 0.59 -5.01 -15.34
CA GLY A 159 -0.54 -4.47 -16.09
C GLY A 159 -1.68 -5.48 -16.06
N SER A 160 -2.83 -5.12 -16.62
CA SER A 160 -4.07 -5.93 -16.55
C SER A 160 -3.94 -7.37 -17.05
N PHE A 161 -2.93 -7.67 -17.87
CA PHE A 161 -2.69 -9.00 -18.45
C PHE A 161 -1.25 -9.49 -18.24
N SER A 162 -0.47 -8.81 -17.43
CA SER A 162 0.96 -9.11 -17.20
C SER A 162 1.19 -9.45 -15.73
N GLU A 163 0.83 -10.67 -15.35
CA GLU A 163 1.08 -11.21 -14.01
C GLU A 163 2.54 -11.64 -13.87
N PHE A 164 3.11 -11.45 -12.67
CA PHE A 164 4.34 -12.09 -12.26
C PHE A 164 4.26 -12.53 -10.79
N GLN A 165 4.89 -13.63 -10.47
CA GLN A 165 4.93 -14.17 -9.12
C GLN A 165 6.33 -14.07 -8.56
N VAL A 166 6.46 -13.48 -7.36
CA VAL A 166 7.72 -13.40 -6.63
C VAL A 166 7.74 -14.53 -5.61
N LEU A 167 8.65 -15.49 -5.80
CA LEU A 167 8.79 -16.66 -4.95
C LEU A 167 9.88 -16.43 -3.92
N PHE A 168 9.55 -16.61 -2.64
CA PHE A 168 10.49 -16.47 -1.53
C PHE A 168 10.95 -17.83 -1.01
N ASP A 169 12.17 -17.87 -0.50
CA ASP A 169 12.70 -19.01 0.26
C ASP A 169 12.28 -18.93 1.75
N ASN A 170 12.69 -19.92 2.53
CA ASN A 170 12.38 -20.01 3.96
C ASN A 170 13.02 -18.86 4.80
N ALA A 171 14.02 -18.16 4.26
CA ALA A 171 14.60 -16.96 4.88
C ALA A 171 13.90 -15.66 4.44
N GLY A 172 12.80 -15.77 3.67
CA GLY A 172 12.06 -14.62 3.18
C GLY A 172 12.76 -13.84 2.07
N ARG A 173 13.67 -14.48 1.32
CA ARG A 173 14.41 -13.87 0.22
C ARG A 173 13.93 -14.39 -1.11
N VAL A 174 13.89 -13.51 -2.11
CA VAL A 174 13.55 -13.88 -3.49
C VAL A 174 14.46 -15.00 -3.99
N ARG A 175 13.86 -16.15 -4.30
CA ARG A 175 14.52 -17.27 -4.95
C ARG A 175 14.31 -17.29 -6.46
N ALA A 176 13.14 -16.83 -6.92
CA ALA A 176 12.76 -16.78 -8.33
C ALA A 176 11.66 -15.76 -8.57
N VAL A 177 11.51 -15.35 -9.83
CA VAL A 177 10.33 -14.65 -10.35
C VAL A 177 9.77 -15.49 -11.49
N GLU A 178 8.50 -15.87 -11.42
CA GLU A 178 7.80 -16.66 -12.44
C GLU A 178 6.85 -15.76 -13.23
N THR A 179 7.01 -15.73 -14.54
CA THR A 179 6.20 -14.96 -15.48
C THR A 179 6.58 -15.33 -16.92
N ASP A 180 5.90 -14.75 -17.91
CA ASP A 180 6.28 -14.86 -19.32
C ASP A 180 7.60 -14.09 -19.62
N ALA A 181 8.22 -14.41 -20.75
CA ALA A 181 9.51 -13.84 -21.12
C ALA A 181 9.47 -12.32 -21.34
N GLN A 182 8.37 -11.77 -21.85
CA GLN A 182 8.23 -10.34 -22.10
C GLN A 182 8.13 -9.57 -20.77
N THR A 183 7.26 -10.01 -19.88
CA THR A 183 7.10 -9.43 -18.53
C THR A 183 8.39 -9.56 -17.73
N ARG A 184 9.09 -10.72 -17.82
CA ARG A 184 10.36 -10.96 -17.13
C ARG A 184 11.41 -9.88 -17.45
N ASN A 185 11.58 -9.54 -18.73
CA ASN A 185 12.53 -8.50 -19.17
C ASN A 185 12.24 -7.12 -18.53
N LEU A 186 11.00 -6.86 -18.15
CA LEU A 186 10.57 -5.59 -17.57
C LEU A 186 10.66 -5.59 -16.04
N VAL A 187 10.42 -6.74 -15.39
CA VAL A 187 10.31 -6.82 -13.92
C VAL A 187 11.51 -7.43 -13.23
N VAL A 188 12.43 -8.11 -13.94
CA VAL A 188 13.59 -8.78 -13.34
C VAL A 188 14.90 -8.06 -13.71
N LEU A 189 15.75 -7.83 -12.70
CA LEU A 189 17.15 -7.47 -12.86
C LEU A 189 17.99 -8.74 -12.66
N GLU A 190 18.59 -9.26 -13.72
CA GLU A 190 19.41 -10.47 -13.69
C GLU A 190 20.74 -10.29 -12.96
#